data_a18d09643e3fcec602a0f8e01fd3d06f
#
_entry.id   a18d09643e3fcec602a0f8e01fd3d06f
#
_cell.length_a   1.000
_cell.length_b   1.000
_cell.length_c   1.000
_cell.angle_alpha   90.00
_cell.angle_beta   90.00
_cell.angle_gamma   90.00
#
_symmetry.space_group_name_H-M   'P 1'
#
loop_
_entity.id
_entity.type
_entity.pdbx_description
1 polymer ?
#
loop_
_entity_poly.entity_id
_entity_poly.type
_entity_poly.pdbx_seq_one_letter_code
_entity_poly.pdbx_strand_id
1 'polypeptide(L)'
;METDIFGQEAKILAAAKQMMDEGAASAGDYAALTTQYGKLLRTTKRIIKLSDKNEQRLNELKQEAQDTNTQLEGMSSQLSKFLSPQLYNSIFSGSRAGTRVTRRKKLTVFFSDLCGFTNFVESMESEDVTNLLNLYLETMTTIALDYGATIDKYIGDGIMLFFGDPETKGLKEDATSCIKMGLDMLKELDNLSDQWVNYGMREPLQMRIGIFILV
;
A
#
# COMPACT_ATOMS: atom_id res chain seq x y z
N MET A 1 -25.58 -27.48 -14.43
CA MET A 1 -26.75 -28.36 -14.24
C MET A 1 -27.78 -27.54 -13.48
N GLU A 2 -28.63 -26.83 -14.18
CA GLU A 2 -29.75 -26.12 -13.56
C GLU A 2 -30.71 -27.18 -12.99
N THR A 3 -30.74 -27.29 -11.69
CA THR A 3 -31.73 -28.15 -11.01
C THR A 3 -33.07 -27.44 -11.19
N ASP A 4 -33.91 -28.00 -12.03
CA ASP A 4 -35.31 -27.53 -12.20
C ASP A 4 -36.04 -27.71 -10.86
N ILE A 5 -36.00 -26.68 -10.04
CA ILE A 5 -36.55 -26.65 -8.68
C ILE A 5 -38.09 -26.75 -8.72
N PHE A 6 -38.70 -26.42 -9.84
CA PHE A 6 -40.13 -26.35 -10.01
C PHE A 6 -40.69 -27.37 -11.06
N GLY A 7 -39.89 -28.33 -11.48
CA GLY A 7 -40.28 -29.27 -12.51
C GLY A 7 -41.47 -30.17 -12.16
N GLN A 8 -41.68 -30.48 -10.88
CA GLN A 8 -42.86 -31.19 -10.41
C GLN A 8 -44.11 -30.29 -10.43
N GLU A 9 -43.97 -29.06 -9.97
CA GLU A 9 -45.05 -28.08 -9.96
C GLU A 9 -45.51 -27.70 -11.36
N ALA A 10 -44.57 -27.57 -12.30
CA ALA A 10 -44.84 -27.29 -13.71
C ALA A 10 -45.66 -28.44 -14.35
N LYS A 11 -45.32 -29.71 -14.07
CA LYS A 11 -46.04 -30.89 -14.56
C LYS A 11 -47.47 -30.95 -14.01
N ILE A 12 -47.66 -30.66 -12.72
CA ILE A 12 -48.97 -30.67 -12.07
C ILE A 12 -49.84 -29.53 -12.61
N LEU A 13 -49.25 -28.35 -12.86
CA LEU A 13 -49.97 -27.23 -13.45
C LEU A 13 -50.41 -27.54 -14.87
N ALA A 14 -49.58 -28.21 -15.69
CA ALA A 14 -49.91 -28.62 -17.04
C ALA A 14 -51.06 -29.66 -17.07
N ALA A 15 -50.98 -30.67 -16.19
CA ALA A 15 -52.03 -31.67 -16.04
C ALA A 15 -53.37 -31.04 -15.58
N ALA A 16 -53.32 -30.13 -14.62
CA ALA A 16 -54.51 -29.41 -14.15
C ALA A 16 -55.16 -28.56 -15.24
N LYS A 17 -54.38 -27.89 -16.09
CA LYS A 17 -54.89 -27.14 -17.25
C LYS A 17 -55.57 -28.05 -18.26
N GLN A 18 -54.97 -29.19 -18.62
CA GLN A 18 -55.53 -30.14 -19.55
C GLN A 18 -56.89 -30.69 -19.03
N MET A 19 -56.97 -31.06 -17.73
CA MET A 19 -58.20 -31.51 -17.11
C MET A 19 -59.32 -30.44 -17.10
N MET A 20 -58.95 -29.19 -16.96
CA MET A 20 -59.91 -28.07 -17.07
C MET A 20 -60.40 -27.86 -18.46
N ASP A 21 -59.58 -27.99 -19.51
CA ASP A 21 -59.92 -27.83 -20.91
C ASP A 21 -60.83 -28.98 -21.38
N GLU A 22 -60.67 -30.19 -20.84
CA GLU A 22 -61.46 -31.35 -21.09
C GLU A 22 -62.78 -31.40 -20.28
N GLY A 23 -63.03 -30.47 -19.39
CA GLY A 23 -64.24 -30.43 -18.56
C GLY A 23 -64.35 -31.57 -17.54
N ALA A 24 -63.23 -32.30 -17.31
CA ALA A 24 -63.22 -33.56 -16.55
C ALA A 24 -62.67 -33.40 -15.12
N ALA A 25 -62.41 -32.15 -14.65
CA ALA A 25 -61.81 -31.90 -13.36
C ALA A 25 -62.76 -32.33 -12.21
N SER A 26 -62.25 -33.23 -11.34
CA SER A 26 -62.94 -33.69 -10.14
C SER A 26 -62.63 -32.86 -8.90
N ALA A 27 -63.43 -32.98 -7.87
CA ALA A 27 -63.10 -32.35 -6.55
C ALA A 27 -61.74 -32.81 -5.96
N GLY A 28 -61.34 -34.05 -6.32
CA GLY A 28 -60.03 -34.58 -5.94
C GLY A 28 -58.85 -33.87 -6.61
N ASP A 29 -58.99 -33.45 -7.86
CA ASP A 29 -57.96 -32.75 -8.63
C ASP A 29 -57.76 -31.33 -8.06
N TYR A 30 -58.84 -30.66 -7.68
CA TYR A 30 -58.79 -29.38 -7.00
C TYR A 30 -58.08 -29.47 -5.64
N ALA A 31 -58.33 -30.52 -4.86
CA ALA A 31 -57.68 -30.76 -3.59
C ALA A 31 -56.16 -31.00 -3.75
N ALA A 32 -55.79 -31.77 -4.79
CA ALA A 32 -54.39 -32.03 -5.13
C ALA A 32 -53.66 -30.72 -5.53
N LEU A 33 -54.28 -29.92 -6.40
CA LEU A 33 -53.76 -28.64 -6.86
C LEU A 33 -53.57 -27.66 -5.68
N THR A 34 -54.56 -27.55 -4.79
CA THR A 34 -54.52 -26.70 -3.59
C THR A 34 -53.36 -27.10 -2.65
N THR A 35 -53.17 -28.42 -2.48
CA THR A 35 -52.09 -28.96 -1.66
C THR A 35 -50.72 -28.60 -2.25
N GLN A 36 -50.55 -28.76 -3.57
CA GLN A 36 -49.29 -28.45 -4.26
C GLN A 36 -49.02 -26.92 -4.27
N TYR A 37 -50.04 -26.11 -4.50
CA TYR A 37 -49.91 -24.66 -4.39
C TYR A 37 -49.50 -24.22 -3.00
N GLY A 38 -50.02 -24.84 -1.95
CA GLY A 38 -49.62 -24.61 -0.58
C GLY A 38 -48.18 -25.01 -0.30
N LYS A 39 -47.65 -26.06 -0.92
CA LYS A 39 -46.24 -26.44 -0.85
C LYS A 39 -45.36 -25.41 -1.56
N LEU A 40 -45.75 -25.03 -2.77
CA LEU A 40 -45.02 -24.03 -3.56
C LEU A 40 -44.90 -22.70 -2.81
N LEU A 41 -46.00 -22.19 -2.26
CA LEU A 41 -46.02 -20.97 -1.45
C LEU A 41 -45.05 -21.05 -0.24
N ARG A 42 -45.01 -22.18 0.44
CA ARG A 42 -44.09 -22.38 1.58
C ARG A 42 -42.63 -22.38 1.11
N THR A 43 -42.34 -23.07 0.00
CA THR A 43 -40.99 -23.12 -0.59
C THR A 43 -40.54 -21.74 -1.05
N THR A 44 -41.40 -21.00 -1.76
CA THR A 44 -41.12 -19.64 -2.23
C THR A 44 -40.84 -18.69 -1.07
N LYS A 45 -41.70 -18.73 -0.04
CA LYS A 45 -41.47 -17.92 1.19
C LYS A 45 -40.13 -18.24 1.86
N ARG A 46 -39.75 -19.53 1.88
CA ARG A 46 -38.44 -19.95 2.44
C ARG A 46 -37.28 -19.46 1.59
N ILE A 47 -37.40 -19.53 0.26
CA ILE A 47 -36.37 -19.03 -0.67
C ILE A 47 -36.20 -17.53 -0.52
N ILE A 48 -37.29 -16.76 -0.48
CA ILE A 48 -37.24 -15.31 -0.28
C ILE A 48 -36.53 -14.99 1.05
N LYS A 49 -36.94 -15.63 2.15
CA LYS A 49 -36.31 -15.41 3.45
C LYS A 49 -34.81 -15.76 3.46
N LEU A 50 -34.40 -16.81 2.74
CA LEU A 50 -32.98 -17.15 2.58
C LEU A 50 -32.23 -16.13 1.72
N SER A 51 -32.86 -15.64 0.65
CA SER A 51 -32.33 -14.59 -0.19
C SER A 51 -32.07 -13.31 0.59
N ASP A 52 -33.07 -12.83 1.33
CA ASP A 52 -32.96 -11.65 2.18
C ASP A 52 -31.83 -11.80 3.21
N LYS A 53 -31.73 -12.96 3.85
CA LYS A 53 -30.66 -13.27 4.81
C LYS A 53 -29.28 -13.29 4.16
N ASN A 54 -29.18 -13.85 2.95
CA ASN A 54 -27.93 -13.89 2.21
C ASN A 54 -27.50 -12.48 1.77
N GLU A 55 -28.46 -11.66 1.32
CA GLU A 55 -28.19 -10.27 0.96
C GLU A 55 -27.71 -9.45 2.15
N GLN A 56 -28.35 -9.60 3.31
CA GLN A 56 -27.88 -8.97 4.56
C GLN A 56 -26.46 -9.40 4.90
N ARG A 57 -26.20 -10.72 4.84
CA ARG A 57 -24.86 -11.25 5.13
C ARG A 57 -23.79 -10.78 4.16
N LEU A 58 -24.15 -10.68 2.87
CA LEU A 58 -23.26 -10.14 1.84
C LEU A 58 -22.93 -8.66 2.12
N ASN A 59 -23.92 -7.87 2.50
CA ASN A 59 -23.73 -6.46 2.84
C ASN A 59 -22.86 -6.29 4.10
N GLU A 60 -23.08 -7.10 5.14
CA GLU A 60 -22.22 -7.12 6.33
C GLU A 60 -20.77 -7.44 5.98
N LEU A 61 -20.52 -8.51 5.22
CA LEU A 61 -19.18 -8.91 4.81
C LEU A 61 -18.51 -7.86 3.92
N LYS A 62 -19.28 -7.22 3.05
CA LYS A 62 -18.76 -6.14 2.20
C LYS A 62 -18.33 -4.93 3.05
N GLN A 63 -19.12 -4.57 4.05
CA GLN A 63 -18.79 -3.48 4.95
C GLN A 63 -17.55 -3.81 5.78
N GLU A 64 -17.47 -5.00 6.37
CA GLU A 64 -16.31 -5.47 7.13
C GLU A 64 -15.03 -5.47 6.29
N ALA A 65 -15.12 -5.92 5.03
CA ALA A 65 -14.00 -5.89 4.10
C ALA A 65 -13.56 -4.45 3.76
N GLN A 66 -14.52 -3.53 3.58
CA GLN A 66 -14.22 -2.12 3.32
C GLN A 66 -13.54 -1.46 4.54
N ASP A 67 -14.06 -1.69 5.73
CA ASP A 67 -13.51 -1.13 6.97
C ASP A 67 -12.07 -1.65 7.20
N THR A 68 -11.86 -2.95 6.99
CA THR A 68 -10.54 -3.58 7.10
C THR A 68 -9.55 -3.00 6.07
N ASN A 69 -10.00 -2.80 4.81
CA ASN A 69 -9.16 -2.21 3.77
C ASN A 69 -8.77 -0.77 4.09
N THR A 70 -9.71 0.04 4.56
CA THR A 70 -9.46 1.43 4.99
C THR A 70 -8.45 1.46 6.16
N GLN A 71 -8.57 0.53 7.10
CA GLN A 71 -7.64 0.42 8.22
C GLN A 71 -6.24 0.03 7.75
N LEU A 72 -6.13 -0.93 6.82
CA LEU A 72 -4.86 -1.34 6.22
C LEU A 72 -4.20 -0.20 5.44
N GLU A 73 -4.96 0.56 4.67
CA GLU A 73 -4.46 1.73 3.94
C GLU A 73 -3.95 2.80 4.91
N GLY A 74 -4.67 3.05 6.00
CA GLY A 74 -4.24 3.96 7.06
C GLY A 74 -2.93 3.53 7.71
N MET A 75 -2.80 2.25 8.07
CA MET A 75 -1.56 1.70 8.64
C MET A 75 -0.41 1.74 7.64
N SER A 76 -0.67 1.41 6.38
CA SER A 76 0.30 1.47 5.29
C SER A 76 0.83 2.89 5.10
N SER A 77 -0.08 3.88 5.08
CA SER A 77 0.28 5.31 5.00
C SER A 77 1.10 5.79 6.20
N GLN A 78 0.82 5.31 7.41
CA GLN A 78 1.63 5.63 8.57
C GLN A 78 3.03 5.01 8.49
N LEU A 79 3.14 3.75 8.08
CA LEU A 79 4.42 3.06 7.92
C LEU A 79 5.29 3.70 6.84
N SER A 80 4.69 4.22 5.77
CA SER A 80 5.43 4.89 4.69
C SER A 80 6.20 6.12 5.16
N LYS A 81 5.78 6.76 6.26
CA LYS A 81 6.49 7.91 6.85
C LYS A 81 7.78 7.53 7.58
N PHE A 82 7.92 6.26 7.98
CA PHE A 82 9.05 5.76 8.76
C PHE A 82 9.98 4.85 7.96
N LEU A 83 9.59 4.49 6.73
CA LEU A 83 10.36 3.61 5.85
C LEU A 83 10.84 4.40 4.64
N SER A 84 12.05 4.07 4.16
CA SER A 84 12.45 4.58 2.86
C SER A 84 11.49 4.09 1.76
N PRO A 85 11.25 4.89 0.71
CA PRO A 85 10.35 4.50 -0.38
C PRO A 85 10.69 3.12 -0.98
N GLN A 86 11.99 2.78 -1.08
CA GLN A 86 12.46 1.52 -1.59
C GLN A 86 12.12 0.35 -0.67
N LEU A 87 12.27 0.51 0.64
CA LEU A 87 11.87 -0.50 1.63
C LEU A 87 10.37 -0.68 1.65
N TYR A 88 9.61 0.42 1.62
CA TYR A 88 8.16 0.37 1.54
C TYR A 88 7.71 -0.42 0.30
N ASN A 89 8.19 -0.06 -0.88
CA ASN A 89 7.87 -0.75 -2.12
C ASN A 89 8.29 -2.23 -2.08
N SER A 90 9.46 -2.55 -1.54
CA SER A 90 9.95 -3.93 -1.42
C SER A 90 9.07 -4.80 -0.50
N ILE A 91 8.48 -4.22 0.55
CA ILE A 91 7.58 -4.92 1.48
C ILE A 91 6.20 -5.11 0.84
N PHE A 92 5.63 -4.05 0.27
CA PHE A 92 4.25 -4.04 -0.22
C PHE A 92 4.09 -4.57 -1.65
N SER A 93 5.14 -4.59 -2.48
CA SER A 93 5.11 -5.24 -3.80
C SER A 93 5.15 -6.77 -3.74
N GLY A 94 5.25 -7.36 -2.56
CA GLY A 94 5.34 -8.81 -2.38
C GLY A 94 6.65 -9.45 -2.82
N SER A 95 7.64 -8.64 -3.27
CA SER A 95 8.95 -9.15 -3.72
C SER A 95 9.76 -9.81 -2.61
N ARG A 96 9.40 -9.55 -1.34
CA ARG A 96 9.98 -10.16 -0.14
C ARG A 96 8.94 -10.92 0.70
N ALA A 97 8.07 -11.71 0.07
CA ALA A 97 7.09 -12.51 0.78
C ALA A 97 7.74 -13.43 1.84
N GLY A 98 7.68 -12.99 3.08
CA GLY A 98 7.53 -13.87 4.26
C GLY A 98 8.71 -14.67 4.77
N THR A 99 9.90 -14.67 4.17
CA THR A 99 11.03 -15.40 4.74
C THR A 99 12.14 -14.44 5.19
N ARG A 100 12.39 -14.40 6.50
CA ARG A 100 13.60 -13.79 7.07
C ARG A 100 14.83 -14.62 6.63
N VAL A 101 15.20 -14.54 5.37
CA VAL A 101 16.46 -15.09 4.89
C VAL A 101 17.52 -14.02 5.13
N THR A 102 18.29 -14.18 6.19
CA THR A 102 19.49 -13.38 6.40
C THR A 102 20.47 -13.69 5.28
N ARG A 103 20.65 -12.75 4.37
CA ARG A 103 21.63 -12.84 3.28
C ARG A 103 22.73 -11.81 3.53
N ARG A 104 23.99 -12.26 3.46
CA ARG A 104 25.11 -11.33 3.38
C ARG A 104 25.12 -10.69 2.02
N LYS A 105 25.15 -9.35 1.96
CA LYS A 105 25.28 -8.55 0.73
C LYS A 105 26.45 -7.61 0.87
N LYS A 106 27.11 -7.35 -0.25
CA LYS A 106 28.08 -6.27 -0.33
C LYS A 106 27.33 -4.98 -0.60
N LEU A 107 27.52 -4.01 0.26
CA LEU A 107 26.87 -2.71 0.16
C LEU A 107 27.90 -1.60 0.03
N THR A 108 27.61 -0.60 -0.78
CA THR A 108 28.32 0.68 -0.73
C THR A 108 27.51 1.59 0.20
N VAL A 109 28.10 1.96 1.33
CA VAL A 109 27.45 2.78 2.36
C VAL A 109 27.99 4.20 2.29
N PHE A 110 27.12 5.16 2.38
CA PHE A 110 27.40 6.59 2.35
C PHE A 110 26.90 7.24 3.62
N PHE A 111 27.72 8.13 4.15
CA PHE A 111 27.38 9.03 5.24
C PHE A 111 27.70 10.44 4.84
N SER A 112 26.82 11.37 5.16
CA SER A 112 27.10 12.80 5.08
C SER A 112 26.71 13.51 6.35
N ASP A 113 27.35 14.67 6.60
CA ASP A 113 27.16 15.52 7.77
C ASP A 113 27.55 16.96 7.42
N LEU A 114 26.80 17.95 7.89
CA LEU A 114 27.10 19.37 7.65
C LEU A 114 28.13 19.90 8.63
N CYS A 115 29.16 20.57 8.14
CA CYS A 115 30.17 21.17 8.98
C CYS A 115 29.63 22.40 9.70
N GLY A 116 29.71 22.41 11.03
CA GLY A 116 29.36 23.57 11.85
C GLY A 116 27.85 23.86 11.96
N PHE A 117 26.97 22.98 11.44
CA PHE A 117 25.54 23.20 11.48
C PHE A 117 24.98 23.41 12.88
N THR A 118 25.41 22.61 13.85
CA THR A 118 24.97 22.73 15.26
C THR A 118 25.21 24.12 15.80
N ASN A 119 26.42 24.66 15.62
CA ASN A 119 26.76 26.00 16.10
C ASN A 119 25.97 27.11 15.37
N PHE A 120 25.67 26.89 14.09
CA PHE A 120 24.91 27.84 13.31
C PHE A 120 23.46 27.94 13.81
N VAL A 121 22.80 26.79 14.09
CA VAL A 121 21.39 26.76 14.49
C VAL A 121 21.15 27.16 15.96
N GLU A 122 22.17 27.16 16.82
CA GLU A 122 22.02 27.57 18.23
C GLU A 122 21.49 29.00 18.42
N SER A 123 21.71 29.88 17.44
CA SER A 123 21.25 31.29 17.46
C SER A 123 19.97 31.54 16.68
N MET A 124 19.36 30.51 16.08
CA MET A 124 18.20 30.63 15.24
C MET A 124 16.89 30.26 15.97
N GLU A 125 15.77 30.76 15.45
CA GLU A 125 14.46 30.31 15.89
C GLU A 125 14.20 28.86 15.44
N SER A 126 13.57 28.06 16.30
CA SER A 126 13.33 26.63 16.02
C SER A 126 12.58 26.36 14.72
N GLU A 127 11.71 27.27 14.32
CA GLU A 127 10.93 27.17 13.09
C GLU A 127 11.84 27.33 11.85
N ASP A 128 12.74 28.29 11.86
CA ASP A 128 13.71 28.52 10.78
C ASP A 128 14.68 27.34 10.65
N VAL A 129 15.18 26.82 11.76
CA VAL A 129 16.02 25.61 11.77
C VAL A 129 15.30 24.44 11.12
N THR A 130 14.02 24.24 11.48
CA THR A 130 13.21 23.15 10.93
C THR A 130 13.00 23.30 9.44
N ASN A 131 12.69 24.50 8.96
CA ASN A 131 12.47 24.80 7.54
C ASN A 131 13.75 24.58 6.73
N LEU A 132 14.88 25.09 7.20
CA LEU A 132 16.19 24.93 6.54
C LEU A 132 16.61 23.46 6.49
N LEU A 133 16.48 22.74 7.60
CA LEU A 133 16.85 21.33 7.67
C LEU A 133 15.96 20.47 6.75
N ASN A 134 14.66 20.73 6.73
CA ASN A 134 13.75 20.01 5.85
C ASN A 134 14.08 20.26 4.37
N LEU A 135 14.33 21.50 3.98
CA LEU A 135 14.72 21.84 2.62
C LEU A 135 16.02 21.11 2.22
N TYR A 136 17.02 21.12 3.08
CA TYR A 136 18.28 20.39 2.85
C TYR A 136 18.06 18.89 2.72
N LEU A 137 17.38 18.26 3.67
CA LEU A 137 17.13 16.82 3.67
C LEU A 137 16.28 16.38 2.47
N GLU A 138 15.27 17.16 2.07
CA GLU A 138 14.42 16.89 0.91
C GLU A 138 15.23 16.97 -0.40
N THR A 139 16.06 17.99 -0.55
CA THR A 139 16.92 18.18 -1.71
C THR A 139 17.93 17.04 -1.85
N MET A 140 18.64 16.70 -0.78
CA MET A 140 19.62 15.62 -0.78
C MET A 140 18.98 14.25 -0.99
N THR A 141 17.80 14.05 -0.42
CA THR A 141 17.02 12.82 -0.61
C THR A 141 16.62 12.65 -2.07
N THR A 142 16.16 13.70 -2.72
CA THR A 142 15.77 13.68 -4.15
C THR A 142 16.96 13.23 -5.01
N ILE A 143 18.13 13.84 -4.80
CA ILE A 143 19.36 13.43 -5.51
C ILE A 143 19.69 11.96 -5.22
N ALA A 144 19.62 11.54 -3.96
CA ALA A 144 19.92 10.15 -3.59
C ALA A 144 19.01 9.14 -4.30
N LEU A 145 17.71 9.43 -4.35
CA LEU A 145 16.71 8.58 -5.02
C LEU A 145 16.93 8.50 -6.54
N ASP A 146 17.28 9.61 -7.18
CA ASP A 146 17.57 9.66 -8.63
C ASP A 146 18.76 8.77 -9.01
N TYR A 147 19.75 8.64 -8.13
CA TYR A 147 20.86 7.73 -8.30
C TYR A 147 20.55 6.27 -7.94
N GLY A 148 19.39 5.99 -7.34
CA GLY A 148 18.95 4.66 -6.90
C GLY A 148 19.49 4.25 -5.54
N ALA A 149 19.86 5.21 -4.69
CA ALA A 149 20.25 4.95 -3.31
C ALA A 149 19.05 4.54 -2.45
N THR A 150 19.29 3.74 -1.43
CA THR A 150 18.33 3.43 -0.37
C THR A 150 18.66 4.26 0.87
N ILE A 151 17.74 5.12 1.30
CA ILE A 151 17.89 5.89 2.54
C ILE A 151 17.69 4.94 3.73
N ASP A 152 18.67 4.90 4.65
CA ASP A 152 18.54 4.15 5.90
C ASP A 152 17.90 5.02 6.97
N LYS A 153 18.54 6.14 7.29
CA LYS A 153 18.05 7.08 8.30
C LYS A 153 18.68 8.47 8.17
N TYR A 154 18.05 9.42 8.84
CA TYR A 154 18.63 10.74 9.12
C TYR A 154 19.12 10.77 10.57
N ILE A 155 20.26 11.42 10.81
CA ILE A 155 20.90 11.55 12.12
C ILE A 155 21.21 13.03 12.31
N GLY A 156 20.23 13.79 12.80
CA GLY A 156 20.31 15.26 12.81
C GLY A 156 20.35 15.81 11.40
N ASP A 157 21.40 16.50 11.02
CA ASP A 157 21.72 16.97 9.68
C ASP A 157 22.45 15.92 8.82
N GLY A 158 22.82 14.80 9.41
CA GLY A 158 23.50 13.71 8.72
C GLY A 158 22.55 12.77 8.00
N ILE A 159 23.00 12.24 6.86
CA ILE A 159 22.25 11.27 6.05
C ILE A 159 23.04 9.98 5.96
N MET A 160 22.41 8.87 6.30
CA MET A 160 22.93 7.53 6.06
C MET A 160 22.13 6.86 4.96
N LEU A 161 22.81 6.41 3.92
CA LEU A 161 22.21 5.68 2.81
C LEU A 161 23.15 4.62 2.27
N PHE A 162 22.64 3.74 1.43
CA PHE A 162 23.45 2.69 0.82
C PHE A 162 22.94 2.31 -0.57
N PHE A 163 23.83 1.63 -1.33
CA PHE A 163 23.54 0.99 -2.61
C PHE A 163 23.79 -0.51 -2.50
N GLY A 164 23.04 -1.31 -3.28
CA GLY A 164 23.18 -2.76 -3.33
C GLY A 164 22.04 -3.55 -2.69
N ASP A 165 21.08 -2.89 -2.07
CA ASP A 165 19.84 -3.47 -1.53
C ASP A 165 18.71 -2.39 -1.55
N PRO A 166 17.47 -2.70 -1.95
CA PRO A 166 16.97 -3.99 -2.46
C PRO A 166 17.49 -4.33 -3.86
N GLU A 167 17.87 -3.35 -4.65
CA GLU A 167 18.37 -3.50 -6.01
C GLU A 167 19.88 -3.25 -6.08
N THR A 168 20.54 -3.91 -7.00
CA THR A 168 21.98 -3.71 -7.27
C THR A 168 22.25 -3.76 -8.77
N LYS A 169 23.11 -2.86 -9.23
CA LYS A 169 23.68 -2.85 -10.59
C LYS A 169 25.06 -3.55 -10.62
N GLY A 170 25.51 -4.04 -9.47
CA GLY A 170 26.83 -4.61 -9.26
C GLY A 170 27.73 -3.66 -8.46
N LEU A 171 28.64 -4.23 -7.66
CA LEU A 171 29.43 -3.49 -6.66
C LEU A 171 30.17 -2.27 -7.26
N LYS A 172 30.73 -2.41 -8.47
CA LYS A 172 31.48 -1.33 -9.14
C LYS A 172 30.54 -0.19 -9.57
N GLU A 173 29.39 -0.53 -10.13
CA GLU A 173 28.41 0.45 -10.60
C GLU A 173 27.70 1.14 -9.44
N ASP A 174 27.39 0.39 -8.39
CA ASP A 174 26.82 0.92 -7.16
C ASP A 174 27.79 1.93 -6.50
N ALA A 175 29.08 1.58 -6.39
CA ALA A 175 30.10 2.51 -5.88
C ALA A 175 30.28 3.75 -6.77
N THR A 176 30.24 3.56 -8.10
CA THR A 176 30.34 4.68 -9.05
C THR A 176 29.15 5.62 -8.93
N SER A 177 27.93 5.07 -8.80
CA SER A 177 26.70 5.84 -8.60
C SER A 177 26.76 6.61 -7.27
N CYS A 178 27.25 5.99 -6.21
CA CYS A 178 27.44 6.61 -4.91
C CYS A 178 28.39 7.81 -4.97
N ILE A 179 29.52 7.69 -5.65
CA ILE A 179 30.48 8.80 -5.82
C ILE A 179 29.87 9.95 -6.63
N LYS A 180 29.23 9.64 -7.76
CA LYS A 180 28.58 10.66 -8.61
C LYS A 180 27.50 11.40 -7.85
N MET A 181 26.64 10.67 -7.13
CA MET A 181 25.63 11.22 -6.24
C MET A 181 26.25 12.20 -5.24
N GLY A 182 27.32 11.79 -4.53
CA GLY A 182 27.99 12.67 -3.56
C GLY A 182 28.55 13.95 -4.20
N LEU A 183 29.07 13.87 -5.43
CA LEU A 183 29.54 15.04 -6.16
C LEU A 183 28.40 15.97 -6.57
N ASP A 184 27.25 15.44 -6.94
CA ASP A 184 26.09 16.26 -7.29
C ASP A 184 25.43 16.86 -6.02
N MET A 185 25.44 16.14 -4.90
CA MET A 185 25.04 16.68 -3.59
C MET A 185 25.91 17.87 -3.19
N LEU A 186 27.24 17.81 -3.37
CA LEU A 186 28.14 18.92 -3.08
C LEU A 186 27.85 20.14 -3.96
N LYS A 187 27.56 19.97 -5.25
CA LYS A 187 27.19 21.08 -6.13
C LYS A 187 25.88 21.72 -5.73
N GLU A 188 24.88 20.90 -5.37
CA GLU A 188 23.59 21.41 -4.96
C GLU A 188 23.64 22.10 -3.59
N LEU A 189 24.58 21.69 -2.74
CA LEU A 189 24.83 22.35 -1.47
C LEU A 189 25.27 23.81 -1.64
N ASP A 190 26.06 24.12 -2.70
CA ASP A 190 26.44 25.49 -3.02
C ASP A 190 25.20 26.34 -3.34
N ASN A 191 24.24 25.80 -4.12
CA ASN A 191 22.98 26.46 -4.42
C ASN A 191 22.11 26.70 -3.18
N LEU A 192 22.09 25.73 -2.25
CA LEU A 192 21.38 25.89 -0.98
C LEU A 192 22.05 26.92 -0.07
N SER A 193 23.38 26.98 -0.07
CA SER A 193 24.14 27.96 0.73
C SER A 193 23.76 29.39 0.38
N ASP A 194 23.54 29.71 -0.89
CA ASP A 194 23.08 31.04 -1.35
C ASP A 194 21.71 31.41 -0.78
N GLN A 195 20.82 30.43 -0.60
CA GLN A 195 19.52 30.66 0.02
C GLN A 195 19.64 30.88 1.53
N TRP A 196 20.58 30.20 2.20
CA TRP A 196 20.76 30.27 3.65
C TRP A 196 21.42 31.55 4.12
N VAL A 197 22.07 32.32 3.23
CA VAL A 197 22.55 33.67 3.52
C VAL A 197 21.42 34.59 4.03
N ASN A 198 20.19 34.42 3.52
CA ASN A 198 19.02 35.16 3.97
C ASN A 198 18.63 34.89 5.43
N TYR A 199 19.08 33.77 6.00
CA TYR A 199 18.89 33.40 7.40
C TYR A 199 20.10 33.70 8.28
N GLY A 200 21.07 34.50 7.76
CA GLY A 200 22.21 34.99 8.50
C GLY A 200 23.46 34.10 8.44
N MET A 201 23.49 33.09 7.58
CA MET A 201 24.69 32.29 7.33
C MET A 201 25.73 33.17 6.62
N ARG A 202 26.93 33.25 7.21
CA ARG A 202 28.02 34.12 6.71
C ARG A 202 29.06 33.36 5.90
N GLU A 203 29.13 32.05 6.09
CA GLU A 203 30.06 31.15 5.41
C GLU A 203 29.29 30.12 4.62
N PRO A 204 29.78 29.66 3.44
CA PRO A 204 29.11 28.62 2.66
C PRO A 204 29.06 27.31 3.43
N LEU A 205 27.96 26.60 3.28
CA LEU A 205 27.78 25.26 3.84
C LEU A 205 28.87 24.33 3.33
N GLN A 206 29.41 23.55 4.22
CA GLN A 206 30.35 22.48 3.87
C GLN A 206 29.79 21.14 4.33
N MET A 207 29.94 20.12 3.50
CA MET A 207 29.52 18.76 3.80
C MET A 207 30.74 17.84 3.89
N ARG A 208 30.77 17.02 4.93
CA ARG A 208 31.69 15.87 5.01
C ARG A 208 30.99 14.64 4.47
N ILE A 209 31.69 13.88 3.63
CA ILE A 209 31.17 12.66 3.05
C ILE A 209 32.13 11.51 3.37
N GLY A 210 31.57 10.41 3.85
CA GLY A 210 32.26 9.13 4.04
C GLY A 210 31.62 8.04 3.20
N ILE A 211 32.40 7.33 2.39
CA ILE A 211 31.95 6.21 1.57
C ILE A 211 32.72 4.95 1.94
N PHE A 212 32.00 3.85 2.22
CA PHE A 212 32.58 2.59 2.64
C PHE A 212 31.96 1.43 1.85
N ILE A 213 32.76 0.41 1.57
CA ILE A 213 32.27 -0.86 1.03
C ILE A 213 32.24 -1.87 2.17
N LEU A 214 31.02 -2.28 2.56
CA LEU A 214 30.81 -3.36 3.52
C LEU A 214 30.73 -4.70 2.77
N VAL A 215 31.38 -5.73 3.32
CA VAL A 215 31.47 -7.06 2.72
C VAL A 215 30.86 -8.11 3.66
#